data_d8ac259becea4084ea3c5c1e648de22b
#
_entry.id   d8ac259becea4084ea3c5c1e648de22b
#
_cell.length_a   1.000
_cell.length_b   1.000
_cell.length_c   1.000
_cell.angle_alpha   90.00
_cell.angle_beta   90.00
_cell.angle_gamma   90.00
#
_symmetry.space_group_name_H-M   'P 1'
#
loop_
_entity.id
_entity.type
_entity.pdbx_description
1 polymer ?
#
loop_
_entity_poly.entity_id
_entity_poly.type
_entity_poly.pdbx_seq_one_letter_code
_entity_poly.pdbx_strand_id
1 'polypeptide(L)'
;MSYTPEQFMKDNGISHEEVTAAKERLLEEARLYELKEARKAQHLTQKQLAKTLGVSQKRVSILESGDVEHVKIDTLKRYLEGIGGNLHITASLPGGGELQLI
;
A
#
# COMPACT_ATOMS: atom_id res chain seq x y z
N MET A 1 26.60 10.21 24.41
CA MET A 1 26.63 10.16 22.95
C MET A 1 25.61 9.18 22.45
N SER A 2 24.79 9.60 21.54
CA SER A 2 23.79 8.70 20.94
C SER A 2 24.43 7.84 19.85
N TYR A 3 24.08 6.57 19.84
CA TYR A 3 24.50 5.62 18.83
C TYR A 3 23.74 5.91 17.53
N THR A 4 24.45 6.25 16.47
CA THR A 4 23.82 6.64 15.21
C THR A 4 23.41 5.42 14.39
N PRO A 5 22.38 5.53 13.52
CA PRO A 5 22.01 4.44 12.60
C PRO A 5 23.18 4.01 11.69
N GLU A 6 24.02 4.93 11.26
CA GLU A 6 25.19 4.64 10.41
C GLU A 6 26.22 3.78 11.16
N GLN A 7 26.45 4.07 12.44
CA GLN A 7 27.35 3.29 13.28
C GLN A 7 26.79 1.88 13.49
N PHE A 8 25.51 1.76 13.75
CA PHE A 8 24.85 0.47 13.90
C PHE A 8 25.01 -0.38 12.63
N MET A 9 24.76 0.20 11.46
CA MET A 9 24.91 -0.49 10.18
C MET A 9 26.33 -0.95 9.95
N LYS A 10 27.30 -0.09 10.21
CA LYS A 10 28.74 -0.39 10.07
C LYS A 10 29.17 -1.51 10.99
N ASP A 11 28.76 -1.43 12.25
CA ASP A 11 29.15 -2.42 13.29
C ASP A 11 28.53 -3.79 13.04
N ASN A 12 27.37 -3.84 12.38
CA ASN A 12 26.66 -5.09 12.09
C ASN A 12 26.80 -5.54 10.63
N GLY A 13 27.60 -4.85 9.84
CA GLY A 13 27.82 -5.21 8.43
C GLY A 13 26.59 -5.04 7.55
N ILE A 14 25.69 -4.15 7.92
CA ILE A 14 24.46 -3.89 7.17
C ILE A 14 24.70 -2.75 6.17
N SER A 15 24.38 -2.97 4.91
CA SER A 15 24.48 -1.95 3.87
C SER A 15 23.27 -1.02 3.86
N HIS A 16 23.45 0.17 3.29
CA HIS A 16 22.34 1.10 3.06
C HIS A 16 21.25 0.48 2.16
N GLU A 17 21.66 -0.31 1.19
CA GLU A 17 20.73 -1.01 0.29
C GLU A 17 19.86 -2.01 1.03
N GLU A 18 20.46 -2.78 1.94
CA GLU A 18 19.72 -3.73 2.78
C GLU A 18 18.71 -3.04 3.69
N VAL A 19 19.10 -1.91 4.30
CA VAL A 19 18.21 -1.12 5.16
C VAL A 19 17.06 -0.52 4.34
N THR A 20 17.35 0.00 3.16
CA THR A 20 16.34 0.57 2.28
C THR A 20 15.33 -0.49 1.83
N ALA A 21 15.82 -1.67 1.42
CA ALA A 21 14.96 -2.78 1.02
C ALA A 21 14.07 -3.27 2.16
N ALA A 22 14.62 -3.38 3.38
CA ALA A 22 13.86 -3.76 4.56
C ALA A 22 12.78 -2.72 4.90
N LYS A 23 13.14 -1.43 4.82
CA LYS A 23 12.21 -0.33 5.07
C LYS A 23 11.07 -0.32 4.06
N GLU A 24 11.37 -0.52 2.79
CA GLU A 24 10.35 -0.60 1.73
C GLU A 24 9.38 -1.74 1.96
N ARG A 25 9.89 -2.92 2.34
CA ARG A 25 9.04 -4.07 2.68
C ARG A 25 8.12 -3.79 3.87
N LEU A 26 8.64 -3.17 4.92
CA LEU A 26 7.85 -2.82 6.10
C LEU A 26 6.74 -1.81 5.75
N LEU A 27 7.04 -0.82 4.91
CA LEU A 27 6.06 0.16 4.46
C LEU A 27 4.98 -0.49 3.59
N GLU A 28 5.37 -1.43 2.73
CA GLU A 28 4.45 -2.16 1.88
C GLU A 28 3.50 -3.03 2.71
N GLU A 29 4.03 -3.79 3.67
CA GLU A 29 3.23 -4.58 4.60
C GLU A 29 2.27 -3.72 5.42
N ALA A 30 2.72 -2.55 5.87
CA ALA A 30 1.88 -1.61 6.60
C ALA A 30 0.71 -1.09 5.74
N ARG A 31 0.95 -0.80 4.48
CA ARG A 31 -0.10 -0.35 3.54
C ARG A 31 -1.17 -1.42 3.35
N LEU A 32 -0.75 -2.69 3.20
CA LEU A 32 -1.67 -3.81 3.06
C LEU A 32 -2.53 -3.99 4.30
N TYR A 33 -1.90 -3.90 5.45
CA TYR A 33 -2.61 -3.97 6.73
C TYR A 33 -3.65 -2.85 6.84
N GLU A 34 -3.32 -1.65 6.40
CA GLU A 34 -4.20 -0.49 6.44
C GLU A 34 -5.45 -0.66 5.58
N LEU A 35 -5.32 -1.22 4.37
CA LEU A 35 -6.48 -1.48 3.51
C LEU A 35 -7.46 -2.43 4.17
N LYS A 36 -6.97 -3.55 4.67
CA LYS A 36 -7.77 -4.55 5.34
C LYS A 36 -8.44 -3.98 6.60
N GLU A 37 -7.70 -3.24 7.40
CA GLU A 37 -8.22 -2.63 8.62
C GLU A 37 -9.24 -1.52 8.32
N ALA A 38 -9.02 -0.74 7.28
CA ALA A 38 -9.97 0.28 6.84
C ALA A 38 -11.31 -0.35 6.42
N ARG A 39 -11.26 -1.49 5.71
CA ARG A 39 -12.47 -2.25 5.37
C ARG A 39 -13.19 -2.75 6.62
N LYS A 40 -12.44 -3.36 7.54
CA LYS A 40 -12.99 -3.88 8.81
C LYS A 40 -13.59 -2.78 9.67
N ALA A 41 -13.01 -1.59 9.67
CA ALA A 41 -13.52 -0.45 10.39
C ALA A 41 -14.92 -0.03 9.89
N GLN A 42 -15.25 -0.35 8.63
CA GLN A 42 -16.57 -0.13 8.07
C GLN A 42 -17.52 -1.31 8.29
N HIS A 43 -17.11 -2.30 9.09
CA HIS A 43 -17.88 -3.52 9.38
C HIS A 43 -18.23 -4.33 8.12
N LEU A 44 -17.35 -4.29 7.11
CA LEU A 44 -17.54 -5.00 5.86
C LEU A 44 -16.63 -6.21 5.78
N THR A 45 -17.21 -7.36 5.39
CA THR A 45 -16.42 -8.53 5.02
C THR A 45 -15.95 -8.39 3.57
N GLN A 46 -14.91 -9.18 3.19
CA GLN A 46 -14.48 -9.23 1.79
C GLN A 46 -15.64 -9.60 0.86
N LYS A 47 -16.47 -10.55 1.28
CA LYS A 47 -17.62 -11.01 0.52
C LYS A 47 -18.66 -9.90 0.30
N GLN A 48 -18.97 -9.15 1.36
CA GLN A 48 -19.92 -8.04 1.27
C GLN A 48 -19.40 -6.93 0.35
N LEU A 49 -18.12 -6.57 0.51
CA LEU A 49 -17.50 -5.56 -0.33
C LEU A 49 -17.44 -6.00 -1.80
N ALA A 50 -17.07 -7.26 -2.05
CA ALA A 50 -17.04 -7.83 -3.40
C ALA A 50 -18.39 -7.73 -4.07
N LYS A 51 -19.48 -8.03 -3.35
CA LYS A 51 -20.83 -7.92 -3.85
C LYS A 51 -21.19 -6.48 -4.22
N THR A 52 -20.86 -5.54 -3.36
CA THR A 52 -21.08 -4.11 -3.60
C THR A 52 -20.32 -3.61 -4.83
N LEU A 53 -19.08 -4.08 -5.01
CA LEU A 53 -18.24 -3.67 -6.13
C LEU A 53 -18.57 -4.41 -7.44
N GLY A 54 -19.33 -5.50 -7.37
CA GLY A 54 -19.60 -6.31 -8.53
C GLY A 54 -18.40 -7.13 -9.00
N VAL A 55 -17.51 -7.50 -8.09
CA VAL A 55 -16.32 -8.31 -8.35
C VAL A 55 -16.33 -9.57 -7.49
N SER A 56 -15.41 -10.51 -7.75
CA SER A 56 -15.29 -11.71 -6.93
C SER A 56 -14.62 -11.41 -5.60
N GLN A 57 -14.91 -12.21 -4.57
CA GLN A 57 -14.21 -12.13 -3.29
C GLN A 57 -12.71 -12.36 -3.47
N LYS A 58 -12.33 -13.25 -4.39
CA LYS A 58 -10.93 -13.52 -4.71
C LYS A 58 -10.22 -12.24 -5.17
N ARG A 59 -10.88 -11.42 -5.98
CA ARG A 59 -10.31 -10.15 -6.45
C ARG A 59 -10.09 -9.17 -5.31
N VAL A 60 -11.03 -9.09 -4.38
CA VAL A 60 -10.87 -8.28 -3.15
C VAL A 60 -9.69 -8.80 -2.32
N SER A 61 -9.58 -10.11 -2.16
CA SER A 61 -8.48 -10.74 -1.44
C SER A 61 -7.12 -10.44 -2.08
N ILE A 62 -7.03 -10.53 -3.41
CA ILE A 62 -5.80 -10.19 -4.16
C ILE A 62 -5.42 -8.73 -3.96
N LEU A 63 -6.38 -7.84 -4.00
CA LEU A 63 -6.17 -6.42 -3.81
C LEU A 63 -5.62 -6.13 -2.39
N GLU A 64 -6.18 -6.79 -1.38
CA GLU A 64 -5.70 -6.65 0.01
C GLU A 64 -4.38 -7.37 0.26
N SER A 65 -3.96 -8.28 -0.62
CA SER A 65 -2.67 -8.96 -0.52
C SER A 65 -1.49 -8.14 -1.08
N GLY A 66 -1.79 -7.04 -1.77
CA GLY A 66 -0.78 -6.09 -2.25
C GLY A 66 -0.35 -6.23 -3.68
N ASP A 67 -0.97 -7.11 -4.44
CA ASP A 67 -0.67 -7.25 -5.86
C ASP A 67 -1.39 -6.17 -6.67
N VAL A 68 -1.14 -4.91 -6.28
CA VAL A 68 -1.80 -3.75 -6.90
C VAL A 68 -1.34 -3.48 -8.32
N GLU A 69 -0.18 -4.00 -8.72
CA GLU A 69 0.34 -3.84 -10.09
C GLU A 69 -0.56 -4.49 -11.14
N HIS A 70 -1.31 -5.52 -10.75
CA HIS A 70 -2.20 -6.24 -11.65
C HIS A 70 -3.67 -5.89 -11.45
N VAL A 71 -3.97 -4.91 -10.62
CA VAL A 71 -5.33 -4.44 -10.38
C VAL A 71 -5.62 -3.23 -11.27
N LYS A 72 -6.77 -3.22 -11.90
CA LYS A 72 -7.20 -2.07 -12.69
C LYS A 72 -7.45 -0.87 -11.77
N ILE A 73 -7.08 0.30 -12.23
CA ILE A 73 -7.29 1.56 -11.49
C ILE A 73 -8.77 1.74 -11.13
N ASP A 74 -9.67 1.43 -12.04
CA ASP A 74 -11.11 1.51 -11.80
C ASP A 74 -11.54 0.61 -10.63
N THR A 75 -11.03 -0.61 -10.55
CA THR A 75 -11.32 -1.54 -9.46
C THR A 75 -10.80 -1.01 -8.13
N LEU A 76 -9.57 -0.50 -8.11
CA LEU A 76 -8.95 0.09 -6.93
C LEU A 76 -9.73 1.32 -6.45
N LYS A 77 -10.13 2.18 -7.38
CA LYS A 77 -10.94 3.35 -7.09
C LYS A 77 -12.27 2.97 -6.43
N ARG A 78 -12.97 1.99 -7.01
CA ARG A 78 -14.24 1.51 -6.45
C ARG A 78 -14.07 0.85 -5.09
N TYR A 79 -12.97 0.11 -4.90
CA TYR A 79 -12.64 -0.48 -3.60
C TYR A 79 -12.52 0.60 -2.53
N LEU A 80 -11.72 1.63 -2.80
CA LEU A 80 -11.50 2.72 -1.84
C LEU A 80 -12.79 3.51 -1.57
N GLU A 81 -13.56 3.82 -2.59
CA GLU A 81 -14.86 4.47 -2.43
C GLU A 81 -15.82 3.62 -1.60
N GLY A 82 -15.80 2.29 -1.78
CA GLY A 82 -16.63 1.37 -1.03
C GLY A 82 -16.32 1.32 0.47
N ILE A 83 -15.11 1.66 0.88
CA ILE A 83 -14.71 1.75 2.28
C ILE A 83 -14.64 3.20 2.80
N GLY A 84 -15.19 4.15 2.04
CA GLY A 84 -15.27 5.55 2.45
C GLY A 84 -14.01 6.38 2.16
N GLY A 85 -13.09 5.86 1.36
CA GLY A 85 -11.86 6.56 1.00
C GLY A 85 -11.88 7.11 -0.43
N ASN A 86 -10.75 7.63 -0.85
CA ASN A 86 -10.55 8.17 -2.19
C ASN A 86 -9.19 7.69 -2.73
N LEU A 87 -9.10 7.50 -4.03
CA LEU A 87 -7.84 7.15 -4.69
C LEU A 87 -7.14 8.40 -5.21
N HIS A 88 -5.87 8.53 -4.85
CA HIS A 88 -5.00 9.57 -5.39
C HIS A 88 -3.79 8.90 -6.05
N ILE A 89 -3.51 9.27 -7.29
CA ILE A 89 -2.34 8.78 -8.03
C ILE A 89 -1.50 10.00 -8.41
N THR A 90 -0.23 9.96 -8.01
CA THR A 90 0.73 11.01 -8.34
C THR A 90 1.86 10.44 -9.15
N ALA A 91 2.41 11.24 -10.04
CA ALA A 91 3.59 10.90 -10.82
C ALA A 91 4.72 11.86 -10.47
N SER A 92 5.91 11.31 -10.24
CA SER A 92 7.13 12.10 -10.07
C SER A 92 7.76 12.32 -11.44
N LEU A 93 8.03 13.56 -11.79
CA LEU A 93 8.56 13.94 -13.09
C LEU A 93 10.07 14.19 -13.04
N PRO A 94 10.79 13.98 -14.17
CA PRO A 94 12.18 14.39 -14.27
C PRO A 94 12.28 15.92 -14.02
N GLY A 95 13.20 16.32 -13.16
CA GLY A 95 13.33 17.73 -12.79
C GLY A 95 12.63 18.11 -11.50
N GLY A 96 12.05 17.17 -10.79
CA GLY A 96 11.57 17.33 -9.41
C GLY A 96 10.12 17.77 -9.25
N GLY A 97 9.34 17.82 -10.32
CA GLY A 97 7.91 18.09 -10.23
C GLY A 97 7.09 16.88 -9.88
N GLU A 98 5.96 17.07 -9.21
CA GLU A 98 4.95 16.04 -9.00
C GLU A 98 3.66 16.45 -9.68
N LEU A 99 3.01 15.49 -10.33
CA LEU A 99 1.74 15.69 -11.01
C LEU A 99 0.71 14.73 -10.44
N GLN A 100 -0.40 15.26 -9.97
CA GLN A 100 -1.52 14.45 -9.54
C GLN A 100 -2.36 14.08 -10.75
N LEU A 101 -2.49 12.78 -11.02
CA LEU A 101 -3.24 12.27 -12.18
C LEU A 101 -4.71 12.02 -11.84
N ILE A 102 -4.96 11.61 -10.61
CA ILE A 102 -6.33 11.38 -10.09
C ILE A 102 -6.46 12.00 -8.71
#